data_f89b8d1fc0db4b275f5e1574a6d03cf9
#
_entry.id   f89b8d1fc0db4b275f5e1574a6d03cf9
#
_cell.length_a   1.000
_cell.length_b   1.000
_cell.length_c   1.000
_cell.angle_alpha   90.00
_cell.angle_beta   90.00
_cell.angle_gamma   90.00
#
_symmetry.space_group_name_H-M   'P 1'
#
loop_
_entity.id
_entity.type
_entity.pdbx_description
1 polymer ?
#
loop_
_entity_poly.entity_id
_entity_poly.type
_entity_poly.pdbx_seq_one_letter_code
_entity_poly.pdbx_strand_id
1 'polypeptide(L)'
;MQERVIEFEAVNPVEIFGTENSNIDLLKSYFPKLRIIARGNTIKIMGSDVEMDRLELIVHSMYKFYQKYNQLHPKDIEAMIAEDGGQKPDEFDNA
;
A
#
# COMPACT_ATOMS: atom_id res chain seq x y z
N MET A 1 -10.99 14.40 9.61
CA MET A 1 -10.31 13.51 8.69
C MET A 1 -8.86 13.91 8.57
N GLN A 2 -7.95 12.99 8.76
CA GLN A 2 -6.52 13.23 8.68
C GLN A 2 -6.01 12.96 7.28
N GLU A 3 -4.86 13.54 6.98
CA GLU A 3 -4.24 13.41 5.66
C GLU A 3 -2.74 13.21 5.84
N ARG A 4 -2.15 12.29 5.06
CA ARG A 4 -0.71 12.07 5.05
C ARG A 4 -0.23 11.93 3.61
N VAL A 5 1.02 12.33 3.38
CA VAL A 5 1.68 12.22 2.07
C VAL A 5 2.95 11.42 2.25
N ILE A 6 3.10 10.38 1.41
CA ILE A 6 4.30 9.53 1.42
C ILE A 6 5.03 9.74 0.11
N GLU A 7 6.31 10.08 0.16
CA GLU A 7 7.13 10.28 -1.01
C GLU A 7 8.10 9.12 -1.19
N PHE A 8 8.30 8.73 -2.45
CA PHE A 8 9.27 7.71 -2.82
C PHE A 8 10.43 8.37 -3.54
N GLU A 9 11.58 8.44 -2.88
CA GLU A 9 12.77 9.05 -3.48
C GLU A 9 13.61 8.00 -4.19
N ALA A 10 14.25 8.41 -5.28
CA ALA A 10 15.20 7.59 -6.01
C ALA A 10 14.64 6.30 -6.59
N VAL A 11 13.33 6.24 -6.82
CA VAL A 11 12.70 5.09 -7.47
C VAL A 11 11.75 5.56 -8.55
N ASN A 12 11.52 4.69 -9.52
CA ASN A 12 10.53 4.96 -10.56
C ASN A 12 9.15 4.62 -9.99
N PRO A 13 8.22 5.56 -9.93
CA PRO A 13 6.90 5.31 -9.34
C PRO A 13 6.18 4.11 -9.92
N VAL A 14 6.30 3.87 -11.23
CA VAL A 14 5.59 2.75 -11.85
C VAL A 14 6.06 1.41 -11.32
N GLU A 15 7.30 1.34 -10.84
CA GLU A 15 7.84 0.10 -10.28
C GLU A 15 7.26 -0.23 -8.92
N ILE A 16 6.90 0.79 -8.15
CA ILE A 16 6.28 0.63 -6.84
C ILE A 16 4.77 0.51 -6.98
N PHE A 17 4.15 1.38 -7.79
CA PHE A 17 2.71 1.43 -7.93
C PHE A 17 2.16 0.32 -8.82
N GLY A 18 3.01 -0.26 -9.65
CA GLY A 18 2.63 -1.29 -10.62
C GLY A 18 2.11 -0.69 -11.91
N THR A 19 2.07 -1.52 -12.95
CA THR A 19 1.54 -1.12 -14.25
C THR A 19 0.08 -0.69 -14.07
N GLU A 20 -0.26 0.48 -14.58
CA GLU A 20 -1.61 1.05 -14.45
C GLU A 20 -2.07 1.14 -12.99
N ASN A 21 -1.11 1.35 -12.08
CA ASN A 21 -1.39 1.47 -10.65
C ASN A 21 -2.01 0.20 -10.04
N SER A 22 -1.68 -0.97 -10.59
CA SER A 22 -2.25 -2.24 -10.11
C SER A 22 -1.95 -2.49 -8.63
N ASN A 23 -0.76 -2.11 -8.16
CA ASN A 23 -0.41 -2.27 -6.75
C ASN A 23 -1.21 -1.31 -5.86
N ILE A 24 -1.45 -0.11 -6.36
CA ILE A 24 -2.27 0.87 -5.65
C ILE A 24 -3.71 0.40 -5.56
N ASP A 25 -4.23 -0.15 -6.64
CA ASP A 25 -5.59 -0.68 -6.65
C ASP A 25 -5.75 -1.83 -5.66
N LEU A 26 -4.72 -2.65 -5.54
CA LEU A 26 -4.72 -3.73 -4.55
C LEU A 26 -4.79 -3.17 -3.14
N LEU A 27 -3.98 -2.14 -2.84
CA LEU A 27 -4.02 -1.49 -1.54
C LEU A 27 -5.40 -0.91 -1.24
N LYS A 28 -6.03 -0.31 -2.24
CA LYS A 28 -7.38 0.23 -2.06
C LYS A 28 -8.37 -0.85 -1.68
N SER A 29 -8.20 -2.05 -2.23
CA SER A 29 -9.11 -3.16 -1.91
C SER A 29 -8.96 -3.65 -0.48
N TYR A 30 -7.76 -3.53 0.11
CA TYR A 30 -7.51 -3.94 1.50
C TYR A 30 -7.81 -2.83 2.50
N PHE A 31 -7.83 -1.59 2.05
CA PHE A 31 -8.09 -0.43 2.91
C PHE A 31 -9.26 0.39 2.36
N PRO A 32 -10.46 -0.18 2.32
CA PRO A 32 -11.60 0.50 1.69
C PRO A 32 -12.04 1.76 2.41
N LYS A 33 -11.65 1.93 3.66
CA LYS A 33 -12.01 3.13 4.44
C LYS A 33 -11.03 4.27 4.22
N LEU A 34 -9.92 4.02 3.56
CA LEU A 34 -8.94 5.05 3.25
C LEU A 34 -9.14 5.55 1.83
N ARG A 35 -8.91 6.83 1.66
CA ARG A 35 -8.82 7.41 0.33
C ARG A 35 -7.34 7.45 -0.04
N ILE A 36 -6.99 6.80 -1.14
CA ILE A 36 -5.61 6.67 -1.60
C ILE A 36 -5.49 7.28 -2.98
N ILE A 37 -4.60 8.27 -3.12
CA ILE A 37 -4.37 8.94 -4.39
C ILE A 37 -2.88 8.86 -4.70
N ALA A 38 -2.53 8.26 -5.84
CA ALA A 38 -1.15 8.16 -6.29
C ALA A 38 -0.90 9.20 -7.38
N ARG A 39 0.12 10.02 -7.20
CA ARG A 39 0.52 11.03 -8.18
C ARG A 39 2.02 11.16 -8.21
N GLY A 40 2.60 11.05 -9.42
CA GLY A 40 4.04 11.12 -9.56
C GLY A 40 4.71 10.09 -8.67
N ASN A 41 5.59 10.54 -7.80
CA ASN A 41 6.27 9.66 -6.86
C ASN A 41 5.71 9.78 -5.44
N THR A 42 4.45 10.23 -5.31
CA THR A 42 3.83 10.39 -3.98
C THR A 42 2.53 9.64 -3.89
N ILE A 43 2.19 9.25 -2.67
CA ILE A 43 0.88 8.70 -2.33
C ILE A 43 0.28 9.59 -1.24
N LYS A 44 -0.93 10.09 -1.50
CA LYS A 44 -1.67 10.87 -0.53
C LYS A 44 -2.75 9.99 0.06
N ILE A 45 -2.82 9.91 1.37
CA ILE A 45 -3.82 9.07 2.04
C ILE A 45 -4.62 9.91 3.03
N MET A 46 -5.91 9.58 3.13
CA MET A 46 -6.83 10.27 4.02
C MET A 46 -7.72 9.25 4.71
N GLY A 47 -7.95 9.45 6.00
CA GLY A 47 -8.79 8.56 6.77
C GLY A 47 -8.43 8.61 8.25
N SER A 48 -8.71 7.52 8.96
CA SER A 48 -8.37 7.43 10.38
C SER A 48 -6.87 7.19 10.56
N ASP A 49 -6.35 7.63 11.70
CA ASP A 49 -4.93 7.47 12.01
C ASP A 49 -4.52 6.00 12.05
N VAL A 50 -5.37 5.15 12.63
CA VAL A 50 -5.06 3.72 12.76
C VAL A 50 -4.90 3.08 11.38
N GLU A 51 -5.83 3.37 10.48
CA GLU A 51 -5.77 2.81 9.13
C GLU A 51 -4.58 3.36 8.36
N MET A 52 -4.30 4.66 8.50
CA MET A 52 -3.15 5.27 7.83
C MET A 52 -1.83 4.72 8.35
N ASP A 53 -1.72 4.48 9.66
CA ASP A 53 -0.53 3.87 10.23
C ASP A 53 -0.25 2.51 9.61
N ARG A 54 -1.30 1.70 9.46
CA ARG A 54 -1.15 0.37 8.87
C ARG A 54 -0.72 0.45 7.43
N LEU A 55 -1.34 1.35 6.66
CA LEU A 55 -0.97 1.52 5.27
C LEU A 55 0.48 1.99 5.13
N GLU A 56 0.91 2.91 5.97
CA GLU A 56 2.29 3.37 5.93
C GLU A 56 3.30 2.24 6.17
N LEU A 57 3.01 1.35 7.10
CA LEU A 57 3.87 0.20 7.35
C LEU A 57 3.97 -0.69 6.11
N ILE A 58 2.84 -0.94 5.46
CA ILE A 58 2.82 -1.75 4.24
C ILE A 58 3.61 -1.07 3.12
N VAL A 59 3.39 0.22 2.92
CA VAL A 59 4.10 0.97 1.89
C VAL A 59 5.61 0.97 2.14
N HIS A 60 6.00 1.12 3.40
CA HIS A 60 7.41 1.07 3.77
C HIS A 60 8.02 -0.29 3.45
N SER A 61 7.28 -1.36 3.72
CA SER A 61 7.71 -2.72 3.39
C SER A 61 7.81 -2.92 1.88
N MET A 62 6.87 -2.34 1.12
CA MET A 62 6.92 -2.38 -0.34
C MET A 62 8.19 -1.73 -0.87
N TYR A 63 8.53 -0.58 -0.33
CA TYR A 63 9.71 0.17 -0.75
C TYR A 63 10.98 -0.64 -0.45
N LYS A 64 11.09 -1.20 0.75
CA LYS A 64 12.24 -2.02 1.11
C LYS A 64 12.36 -3.27 0.26
N PHE A 65 11.23 -3.91 -0.02
CA PHE A 65 11.21 -5.09 -0.85
C PHE A 65 11.72 -4.76 -2.26
N TYR A 66 11.23 -3.66 -2.81
CA TYR A 66 11.67 -3.24 -4.13
C TYR A 66 13.17 -2.94 -4.16
N GLN A 67 13.69 -2.28 -3.14
CA GLN A 67 15.12 -1.99 -3.06
C GLN A 67 15.96 -3.26 -3.01
N LYS A 68 15.44 -4.30 -2.38
CA LYS A 68 16.17 -5.55 -2.23
C LYS A 68 16.10 -6.43 -3.47
N TYR A 69 14.93 -6.53 -4.08
CA TYR A 69 14.69 -7.47 -5.16
C TYR A 69 14.53 -6.83 -6.54
N ASN A 70 14.47 -5.51 -6.60
CA ASN A 70 14.28 -4.75 -7.84
C ASN A 70 12.98 -5.08 -8.57
N GLN A 71 11.99 -5.58 -7.85
CA GLN A 71 10.68 -5.89 -8.38
C GLN A 71 9.66 -5.90 -7.26
N LEU A 72 8.40 -5.67 -7.61
CA LEU A 72 7.32 -5.68 -6.65
C LEU A 72 6.05 -6.07 -7.38
N HIS A 73 5.50 -7.22 -7.03
CA HIS A 73 4.29 -7.75 -7.65
C HIS A 73 3.13 -7.74 -6.64
N PRO A 74 1.88 -7.74 -7.14
CA PRO A 74 0.72 -7.75 -6.21
C PRO A 74 0.77 -8.87 -5.19
N LYS A 75 1.21 -10.07 -5.58
CA LYS A 75 1.30 -11.19 -4.64
C LYS A 75 2.28 -10.93 -3.50
N ASP A 76 3.33 -10.15 -3.75
CA ASP A 76 4.29 -9.78 -2.73
C ASP A 76 3.64 -8.85 -1.70
N ILE A 77 2.80 -7.96 -2.18
CA ILE A 77 2.08 -7.02 -1.32
C ILE A 77 1.05 -7.77 -0.48
N GLU A 78 0.36 -8.74 -1.08
CA GLU A 78 -0.59 -9.56 -0.33
C GLU A 78 0.10 -10.31 0.81
N ALA A 79 1.30 -10.81 0.56
CA ALA A 79 2.08 -11.49 1.59
C ALA A 79 2.45 -10.53 2.73
N MET A 80 2.83 -9.31 2.39
CA MET A 80 3.16 -8.29 3.41
C MET A 80 1.94 -7.96 4.27
N ILE A 81 0.78 -7.83 3.64
CA ILE A 81 -0.45 -7.52 4.36
C ILE A 81 -0.83 -8.68 5.28
N ALA A 82 -0.66 -9.90 4.81
CA ALA A 82 -0.94 -11.09 5.62
C ALA A 82 -0.02 -11.16 6.84
N GLU A 83 1.25 -10.83 6.69
CA GLU A 83 2.20 -10.82 7.79
C GLU A 83 1.86 -9.77 8.82
N ASP A 84 1.28 -8.66 8.39
CA ASP A 84 0.86 -7.58 9.28
C ASP A 84 -0.47 -7.89 9.97
N GLY A 85 -1.09 -9.02 9.63
CA GLY A 85 -2.38 -9.38 10.19
C GLY A 85 -3.56 -8.76 9.46
N GLY A 86 -3.29 -8.05 8.36
CA GLY A 86 -4.35 -7.44 7.57
C GLY A 86 -5.09 -8.46 6.73
N GLN A 87 -6.40 -8.29 6.61
CA GLN A 87 -7.23 -9.16 5.79
C GLN A 87 -8.32 -8.32 5.14
N LYS A 88 -8.83 -8.80 4.01
CA LYS A 88 -9.96 -8.15 3.38
C LYS A 88 -11.17 -8.25 4.29
N PRO A 89 -11.98 -7.21 4.35
CA PRO A 89 -13.15 -7.21 5.24
C PRO A 89 -14.08 -8.41 5.05
N ASP A 90 -14.23 -8.89 3.83
CA ASP A 90 -15.10 -10.01 3.53
C ASP A 90 -14.54 -11.36 3.97
N GLU A 91 -13.26 -11.43 4.25
CA GLU A 91 -12.62 -12.65 4.75
C GLU A 91 -12.60 -12.69 6.27
N PHE A 92 -12.84 -11.57 6.88
CA PHE A 92 -12.70 -11.40 8.31
C PHE A 92 -13.71 -12.26 9.08
N ASP A 93 -14.87 -12.44 8.51
CA ASP A 93 -15.97 -13.16 9.18
C ASP A 93 -15.76 -14.66 9.23
N ASN A 94 -14.77 -15.16 8.56
CA ASN A 94 -14.49 -16.59 8.53
C ASN A 94 -13.57 -17.03 9.66
N ALA A 95 -13.17 -16.11 10.49
CA ALA A 95 -12.26 -16.41 11.58
C ALA A 95 -12.97 -17.12 12.73
#